data_d3d6f4fc9304fe1e72e81a2d67be9c68
#
_entry.id   d3d6f4fc9304fe1e72e81a2d67be9c68
#
_cell.length_a   1.000
_cell.length_b   1.000
_cell.length_c   1.000
_cell.angle_alpha   90.00
_cell.angle_beta   90.00
_cell.angle_gamma   90.00
#
_symmetry.space_group_name_H-M   'P 1'
#
loop_
_entity.id
_entity.type
_entity.pdbx_description
1 polymer ?
#
loop_
_entity_poly.entity_id
_entity_poly.type
_entity_poly.pdbx_seq_one_letter_code
_entity_poly.pdbx_strand_id
1 'polypeptide(L)'
;MSEVQVSAIRLGLIWRRLDGIVDQVAETFLRAAFSVVVRDNYDMAFSIFDAEGRQLTQSNRSIPSFLGTLPRTLEAVLEKFPRSKLSPGDVIITNNAWIGTGHLNDISMFHPIFRGSALVAFAASTAHTVDIGGAPSPSAKDCFEEGLCIPICKIVVAGEDNPTVMDFINENLRQPVETMGDIRAQFAAYRDCNTKLMSLMDEERLDSLTPVANEIIARSEQSMRDAISA
;
A
#
# COMPACT_ATOMS: atom_id res chain seq x y z
N MET A 1 -2.19 -31.62 5.58
CA MET A 1 -1.45 -30.92 4.54
C MET A 1 -0.07 -30.65 5.12
N SER A 2 1.00 -31.21 4.53
CA SER A 2 2.37 -31.02 5.03
C SER A 2 2.74 -29.56 4.90
N GLU A 3 3.16 -28.92 5.99
CA GLU A 3 3.84 -27.62 5.96
C GLU A 3 5.01 -27.75 4.99
N VAL A 4 4.98 -26.96 3.93
CA VAL A 4 6.13 -26.84 3.02
C VAL A 4 7.21 -26.08 3.78
N GLN A 5 8.11 -26.83 4.40
CA GLN A 5 9.28 -26.27 5.07
C GLN A 5 10.15 -25.60 4.03
N VAL A 6 10.10 -24.27 3.92
CA VAL A 6 10.86 -23.48 2.96
C VAL A 6 12.33 -23.50 3.41
N SER A 7 13.24 -24.06 2.61
CA SER A 7 14.66 -24.04 2.95
C SER A 7 15.17 -22.60 3.11
N ALA A 8 16.19 -22.39 3.97
CA ALA A 8 16.74 -21.06 4.23
C ALA A 8 17.21 -20.34 2.95
N ILE A 9 17.77 -21.09 2.00
CA ILE A 9 18.22 -20.54 0.71
C ILE A 9 17.02 -20.10 -0.13
N ARG A 10 15.99 -20.95 -0.25
CA ARG A 10 14.79 -20.65 -1.00
C ARG A 10 14.04 -19.46 -0.40
N LEU A 11 13.93 -19.40 0.92
CA LEU A 11 13.35 -18.26 1.61
C LEU A 11 14.07 -16.96 1.27
N GLY A 12 15.41 -16.96 1.34
CA GLY A 12 16.23 -15.80 1.00
C GLY A 12 16.05 -15.34 -0.46
N LEU A 13 15.85 -16.27 -1.39
CA LEU A 13 15.57 -15.95 -2.79
C LEU A 13 14.16 -15.32 -2.94
N ILE A 14 13.15 -15.92 -2.34
CA ILE A 14 11.77 -15.39 -2.37
C ILE A 14 11.72 -13.99 -1.74
N TRP A 15 12.35 -13.80 -0.59
CA TRP A 15 12.38 -12.51 0.09
C TRP A 15 13.01 -11.43 -0.78
N ARG A 16 14.19 -11.68 -1.35
CA ARG A 16 14.84 -10.74 -2.28
C ARG A 16 14.01 -10.45 -3.52
N ARG A 17 13.25 -11.42 -4.01
CA ARG A 17 12.33 -11.22 -5.13
C ARG A 17 11.14 -10.33 -4.72
N LEU A 18 10.59 -10.49 -3.52
CA LEU A 18 9.55 -9.61 -2.98
C LEU A 18 10.07 -8.16 -2.86
N ASP A 19 11.31 -7.97 -2.35
CA ASP A 19 11.96 -6.66 -2.29
C ASP A 19 12.14 -6.07 -3.69
N GLY A 20 12.59 -6.88 -4.65
CA GLY A 20 12.73 -6.46 -6.04
C GLY A 20 11.40 -6.09 -6.71
N ILE A 21 10.31 -6.81 -6.40
CA ILE A 21 8.97 -6.51 -6.90
C ILE A 21 8.49 -5.17 -6.35
N VAL A 22 8.56 -4.96 -5.03
CA VAL A 22 8.05 -3.73 -4.42
C VAL A 22 8.84 -2.50 -4.88
N ASP A 23 10.15 -2.62 -5.10
CA ASP A 23 10.97 -1.54 -5.66
C ASP A 23 10.61 -1.22 -7.11
N GLN A 24 10.39 -2.24 -7.96
CA GLN A 24 9.96 -2.03 -9.35
C GLN A 24 8.57 -1.40 -9.43
N VAL A 25 7.65 -1.79 -8.54
CA VAL A 25 6.30 -1.24 -8.46
C VAL A 25 6.34 0.23 -8.02
N ALA A 26 7.17 0.56 -7.04
CA ALA A 26 7.42 1.94 -6.64
C ALA A 26 7.98 2.78 -7.80
N GLU A 27 8.93 2.26 -8.57
CA GLU A 27 9.44 2.91 -9.78
C GLU A 27 8.35 3.09 -10.85
N THR A 28 7.44 2.12 -11.01
CA THR A 28 6.29 2.25 -11.93
C THR A 28 5.41 3.41 -11.50
N PHE A 29 5.12 3.54 -10.20
CA PHE A 29 4.37 4.66 -9.64
C PHE A 29 5.08 5.99 -9.89
N LEU A 30 6.35 6.11 -9.51
CA LEU A 30 7.15 7.34 -9.68
C LEU A 30 7.19 7.83 -11.13
N ARG A 31 7.33 6.92 -12.10
CA ARG A 31 7.33 7.26 -13.54
C ARG A 31 5.97 7.71 -14.06
N ALA A 32 4.89 7.21 -13.46
CA ALA A 32 3.53 7.56 -13.84
C ALA A 32 2.97 8.75 -13.06
N ALA A 33 3.65 9.19 -11.99
CA ALA A 33 3.21 10.27 -11.12
C ALA A 33 3.24 11.63 -11.85
N PHE A 34 2.23 12.43 -11.59
CA PHE A 34 2.03 13.76 -12.15
C PHE A 34 2.70 14.84 -11.30
N SER A 35 2.61 14.71 -9.97
CA SER A 35 3.16 15.70 -9.06
C SER A 35 4.68 15.60 -8.91
N VAL A 36 5.30 16.76 -8.77
CA VAL A 36 6.74 16.90 -8.49
C VAL A 36 7.10 16.31 -7.12
N VAL A 37 6.20 16.44 -6.15
CA VAL A 37 6.42 15.95 -4.79
C VAL A 37 6.61 14.44 -4.77
N VAL A 38 5.77 13.71 -5.47
CA VAL A 38 5.91 12.26 -5.60
C VAL A 38 7.11 11.89 -6.47
N ARG A 39 7.20 12.50 -7.67
CA ARG A 39 8.17 12.10 -8.69
C ARG A 39 9.62 12.43 -8.33
N ASP A 40 9.86 13.62 -7.80
CA ASP A 40 11.21 14.16 -7.61
C ASP A 40 11.65 14.11 -6.14
N ASN A 41 10.72 14.25 -5.18
CA ASN A 41 11.02 14.18 -3.75
C ASN A 41 10.83 12.78 -3.16
N TYR A 42 10.25 11.83 -3.93
CA TYR A 42 9.95 10.47 -3.47
C TYR A 42 9.04 10.43 -2.23
N ASP A 43 8.14 11.42 -2.09
CA ASP A 43 7.26 11.54 -0.93
C ASP A 43 6.12 10.51 -0.99
N MET A 44 6.53 9.26 -0.87
CA MET A 44 5.66 8.09 -0.95
C MET A 44 6.24 6.89 -0.21
N ALA A 45 5.39 5.90 0.06
CA ALA A 45 5.78 4.55 0.45
C ALA A 45 4.99 3.53 -0.36
N PHE A 46 5.61 2.37 -0.60
CA PHE A 46 4.95 1.22 -1.19
C PHE A 46 5.32 -0.06 -0.44
N SER A 47 4.33 -0.92 -0.14
CA SER A 47 4.53 -2.13 0.66
C SER A 47 3.68 -3.29 0.15
N ILE A 48 4.15 -4.51 0.42
CA ILE A 48 3.41 -5.75 0.21
C ILE A 48 3.14 -6.40 1.56
N PHE A 49 1.90 -6.85 1.75
CA PHE A 49 1.43 -7.54 2.95
C PHE A 49 0.92 -8.94 2.58
N ASP A 50 0.95 -9.85 3.52
CA ASP A 50 0.26 -11.13 3.37
C ASP A 50 -1.26 -11.01 3.51
N ALA A 51 -1.98 -12.13 3.37
CA ALA A 51 -3.43 -12.17 3.50
C ALA A 51 -3.92 -11.81 4.91
N GLU A 52 -3.09 -11.97 5.93
CA GLU A 52 -3.36 -11.60 7.32
C GLU A 52 -3.14 -10.11 7.62
N GLY A 53 -2.60 -9.35 6.65
CA GLY A 53 -2.31 -7.93 6.82
C GLY A 53 -0.96 -7.66 7.49
N ARG A 54 -0.05 -8.65 7.52
CA ARG A 54 1.30 -8.51 8.05
C ARG A 54 2.24 -8.03 6.93
N GLN A 55 3.01 -7.01 7.21
CA GLN A 55 3.94 -6.45 6.22
C GLN A 55 5.09 -7.43 5.93
N LEU A 56 5.32 -7.73 4.67
CA LEU A 56 6.41 -8.59 4.19
C LEU A 56 7.62 -7.82 3.73
N THR A 57 7.37 -6.73 3.01
CA THR A 57 8.42 -5.88 2.44
C THR A 57 7.91 -4.48 2.19
N GLN A 58 8.84 -3.54 2.12
CA GLN A 58 8.60 -2.14 1.78
C GLN A 58 9.67 -1.67 0.80
N SER A 59 9.29 -0.83 -0.15
CA SER A 59 10.24 -0.28 -1.11
C SER A 59 11.35 0.54 -0.43
N ASN A 60 12.58 0.35 -0.88
CA ASN A 60 13.73 1.15 -0.50
C ASN A 60 13.63 2.62 -0.96
N ARG A 61 12.67 2.93 -1.85
CA ARG A 61 12.34 4.30 -2.27
C ARG A 61 11.39 5.01 -1.32
N SER A 62 10.82 4.28 -0.35
CA SER A 62 9.90 4.86 0.64
C SER A 62 10.62 5.81 1.59
N ILE A 63 10.00 6.97 1.87
CA ILE A 63 10.55 7.87 2.88
C ILE A 63 10.39 7.30 4.30
N PRO A 64 11.36 7.56 5.19
CA PRO A 64 11.31 7.03 6.55
C PRO A 64 10.10 7.45 7.39
N SER A 65 9.50 8.62 7.11
CA SER A 65 8.33 9.13 7.81
C SER A 65 7.09 8.24 7.66
N PHE A 66 7.01 7.43 6.60
CA PHE A 66 5.90 6.50 6.37
C PHE A 66 6.15 5.08 6.91
N LEU A 67 7.32 4.84 7.53
CA LEU A 67 7.60 3.56 8.17
C LEU A 67 6.59 3.29 9.30
N GLY A 68 5.94 2.14 9.26
CA GLY A 68 4.99 1.71 10.27
C GLY A 68 3.58 2.32 10.16
N THR A 69 3.33 3.28 9.25
CA THR A 69 2.00 3.86 9.08
C THR A 69 1.05 2.92 8.32
N LEU A 70 1.51 2.33 7.21
CA LEU A 70 0.71 1.44 6.38
C LEU A 70 0.17 0.21 7.13
N PRO A 71 0.94 -0.51 7.99
CA PRO A 71 0.40 -1.62 8.77
C PRO A 71 -0.78 -1.21 9.65
N ARG A 72 -0.65 -0.10 10.40
CA ARG A 72 -1.69 0.43 11.26
C ARG A 72 -2.94 0.85 10.47
N THR A 73 -2.73 1.49 9.33
CA THR A 73 -3.85 1.91 8.47
C THR A 73 -4.57 0.70 7.87
N LEU A 74 -3.83 -0.35 7.45
CA LEU A 74 -4.43 -1.59 6.94
C LEU A 74 -5.26 -2.31 8.02
N GLU A 75 -4.81 -2.31 9.27
CA GLU A 75 -5.57 -2.85 10.39
C GLU A 75 -6.95 -2.16 10.50
N ALA A 76 -6.99 -0.83 10.50
CA ALA A 76 -8.24 -0.06 10.50
C ALA A 76 -9.11 -0.31 9.24
N VAL A 77 -8.48 -0.50 8.08
CA VAL A 77 -9.18 -0.89 6.85
C VAL A 77 -9.85 -2.25 7.01
N LEU A 78 -9.16 -3.23 7.59
CA LEU A 78 -9.69 -4.59 7.79
C LEU A 78 -10.76 -4.66 8.89
N GLU A 79 -10.75 -3.76 9.86
CA GLU A 79 -11.85 -3.60 10.82
C GLU A 79 -13.13 -3.13 10.11
N LYS A 80 -13.03 -2.15 9.20
CA LYS A 80 -14.18 -1.64 8.44
C LYS A 80 -14.62 -2.57 7.32
N PHE A 81 -13.66 -3.14 6.60
CA PHE A 81 -13.87 -4.09 5.51
C PHE A 81 -13.19 -5.42 5.84
N PRO A 82 -13.84 -6.30 6.64
CA PRO A 82 -13.33 -7.64 6.86
C PRO A 82 -13.05 -8.36 5.53
N ARG A 83 -12.09 -9.28 5.51
CA ARG A 83 -11.63 -9.98 4.30
C ARG A 83 -12.77 -10.56 3.46
N SER A 84 -13.85 -11.00 4.11
CA SER A 84 -15.07 -11.51 3.45
C SER A 84 -15.87 -10.47 2.67
N LYS A 85 -15.59 -9.17 2.88
CA LYS A 85 -16.22 -8.04 2.15
C LYS A 85 -15.33 -7.47 1.06
N LEU A 86 -14.14 -8.04 0.87
CA LEU A 86 -13.22 -7.67 -0.19
C LEU A 86 -13.45 -8.52 -1.43
N SER A 87 -13.29 -7.92 -2.59
CA SER A 87 -13.44 -8.55 -3.90
C SER A 87 -12.21 -8.29 -4.77
N PRO A 88 -11.91 -9.18 -5.74
CA PRO A 88 -10.89 -8.90 -6.74
C PRO A 88 -11.17 -7.57 -7.43
N GLY A 89 -10.13 -6.75 -7.58
CA GLY A 89 -10.23 -5.44 -8.21
C GLY A 89 -10.66 -4.29 -7.29
N ASP A 90 -10.97 -4.55 -6.02
CA ASP A 90 -11.20 -3.46 -5.05
C ASP A 90 -9.94 -2.61 -4.86
N VAL A 91 -10.14 -1.30 -4.65
CA VAL A 91 -9.12 -0.42 -4.08
C VAL A 91 -9.78 0.40 -2.98
N ILE A 92 -9.20 0.35 -1.80
CA ILE A 92 -9.64 1.12 -0.63
C ILE A 92 -8.74 2.35 -0.50
N ILE A 93 -9.33 3.50 -0.18
CA ILE A 93 -8.65 4.78 0.01
C ILE A 93 -8.98 5.38 1.36
N THR A 94 -8.03 6.10 1.94
CA THR A 94 -8.22 6.98 3.09
C THR A 94 -7.04 7.95 3.22
N ASN A 95 -7.29 9.13 3.78
CA ASN A 95 -6.24 10.04 4.27
C ASN A 95 -6.51 10.47 5.71
N ASN A 96 -7.26 9.67 6.47
CA ASN A 96 -7.57 9.99 7.85
C ASN A 96 -6.27 10.08 8.68
N ALA A 97 -5.94 11.28 9.14
CA ALA A 97 -4.72 11.59 9.85
C ALA A 97 -4.54 10.76 11.14
N TRP A 98 -5.62 10.38 11.81
CA TRP A 98 -5.58 9.66 13.08
C TRP A 98 -5.17 8.18 12.96
N ILE A 99 -5.36 7.59 11.79
CA ILE A 99 -5.00 6.20 11.51
C ILE A 99 -3.83 6.08 10.52
N GLY A 100 -3.48 7.17 9.83
CA GLY A 100 -2.44 7.24 8.81
C GLY A 100 -1.19 7.96 9.30
N THR A 101 -0.71 8.89 8.49
CA THR A 101 0.59 9.57 8.62
C THR A 101 0.57 10.80 9.51
N GLY A 102 -0.59 11.32 9.87
CA GLY A 102 -0.74 12.46 10.78
C GLY A 102 -1.24 13.75 10.12
N HIS A 103 -1.41 13.80 8.79
CA HIS A 103 -2.05 14.91 8.07
C HIS A 103 -2.82 14.43 6.83
N LEU A 104 -3.72 15.31 6.30
CA LEU A 104 -4.64 14.90 5.24
C LEU A 104 -4.01 14.86 3.84
N ASN A 105 -2.85 15.46 3.64
CA ASN A 105 -2.18 15.45 2.35
C ASN A 105 -1.67 14.06 1.94
N ASP A 106 -1.52 13.15 2.89
CA ASP A 106 -1.01 11.80 2.61
C ASP A 106 -2.16 10.83 2.36
N ILE A 107 -2.37 10.49 1.11
CA ILE A 107 -3.39 9.52 0.70
C ILE A 107 -2.82 8.11 0.77
N SER A 108 -3.40 7.29 1.64
CA SER A 108 -3.11 5.85 1.72
C SER A 108 -4.12 5.05 0.92
N MET A 109 -3.64 4.08 0.15
CA MET A 109 -4.50 3.16 -0.60
C MET A 109 -4.07 1.71 -0.42
N PHE A 110 -5.05 0.79 -0.53
CA PHE A 110 -4.89 -0.64 -0.31
C PHE A 110 -5.61 -1.42 -1.41
N HIS A 111 -4.89 -2.33 -2.03
CA HIS A 111 -5.42 -3.21 -3.07
C HIS A 111 -5.30 -4.67 -2.63
N PRO A 112 -6.41 -5.37 -2.37
CA PRO A 112 -6.39 -6.80 -2.07
C PRO A 112 -6.07 -7.60 -3.34
N ILE A 113 -5.09 -8.49 -3.23
CA ILE A 113 -4.62 -9.34 -4.32
C ILE A 113 -5.20 -10.73 -4.14
N PHE A 114 -5.87 -11.22 -5.18
CA PHE A 114 -6.54 -12.51 -5.18
C PHE A 114 -5.90 -13.48 -6.17
N ARG A 115 -5.86 -14.77 -5.77
CA ARG A 115 -5.58 -15.90 -6.64
C ARG A 115 -6.86 -16.72 -6.78
N GLY A 116 -7.55 -16.56 -7.92
CA GLY A 116 -8.91 -17.03 -8.04
C GLY A 116 -9.84 -16.34 -7.04
N SER A 117 -10.46 -17.10 -6.14
CA SER A 117 -11.30 -16.56 -5.07
C SER A 117 -10.57 -16.35 -3.73
N ALA A 118 -9.32 -16.80 -3.64
CA ALA A 118 -8.54 -16.70 -2.40
C ALA A 118 -7.79 -15.37 -2.33
N LEU A 119 -7.97 -14.60 -1.26
CA LEU A 119 -7.15 -13.46 -0.91
C LEU A 119 -5.76 -13.98 -0.51
N VAL A 120 -4.69 -13.51 -1.17
CA VAL A 120 -3.32 -13.99 -0.95
C VAL A 120 -2.38 -12.91 -0.45
N ALA A 121 -2.68 -11.64 -0.71
CA ALA A 121 -1.83 -10.51 -0.33
C ALA A 121 -2.60 -9.18 -0.37
N PHE A 122 -1.92 -8.11 0.10
CA PHE A 122 -2.30 -6.74 -0.21
C PHE A 122 -1.09 -5.99 -0.77
N ALA A 123 -1.32 -5.14 -1.76
CA ALA A 123 -0.43 -4.06 -2.12
C ALA A 123 -0.94 -2.79 -1.46
N ALA A 124 -0.07 -2.01 -0.87
CA ALA A 124 -0.43 -0.77 -0.21
C ALA A 124 0.56 0.34 -0.54
N SER A 125 0.07 1.56 -0.61
CA SER A 125 0.89 2.75 -0.80
C SER A 125 0.34 3.92 0.02
N THR A 126 1.24 4.84 0.34
CA THR A 126 0.92 6.20 0.79
C THR A 126 1.67 7.15 -0.12
N ALA A 127 1.03 8.23 -0.53
CA ALA A 127 1.67 9.27 -1.31
C ALA A 127 1.17 10.64 -0.87
N HIS A 128 2.10 11.59 -0.74
CA HIS A 128 1.78 12.98 -0.46
C HIS A 128 1.14 13.64 -1.68
N THR A 129 0.05 14.37 -1.47
CA THR A 129 -0.62 15.15 -2.50
C THR A 129 -0.34 16.63 -2.33
N VAL A 130 -0.12 17.32 -3.46
CA VAL A 130 0.15 18.77 -3.45
C VAL A 130 -1.06 19.60 -3.03
N ASP A 131 -2.26 19.06 -3.21
CA ASP A 131 -3.52 19.73 -2.92
C ASP A 131 -4.59 18.74 -2.44
N ILE A 132 -5.21 19.06 -1.35
CA ILE A 132 -6.35 18.35 -0.77
C ILE A 132 -7.49 19.30 -0.41
N GLY A 133 -7.49 20.52 -1.00
CA GLY A 133 -8.58 21.49 -0.95
C GLY A 133 -8.55 22.48 0.22
N GLY A 134 -7.78 22.24 1.28
CA GLY A 134 -7.73 23.08 2.46
C GLY A 134 -6.72 24.24 2.40
N ALA A 135 -6.26 24.69 3.55
CA ALA A 135 -5.20 25.69 3.65
C ALA A 135 -3.86 25.07 3.19
N PRO A 136 -3.01 25.85 2.49
CA PRO A 136 -1.69 25.35 2.11
C PRO A 136 -0.87 24.94 3.34
N SER A 137 -0.22 23.79 3.29
CA SER A 137 0.72 23.36 4.32
C SER A 137 1.94 24.32 4.32
N PRO A 138 2.45 24.79 5.48
CA PRO A 138 2.12 24.44 6.86
C PRO A 138 1.16 25.46 7.56
N SER A 139 0.29 26.14 6.83
CA SER A 139 -0.55 27.22 7.39
C SER A 139 -1.82 26.74 8.09
N ALA A 140 -2.24 25.47 7.88
CA ALA A 140 -3.37 24.86 8.56
C ALA A 140 -3.09 24.75 10.08
N LYS A 141 -4.09 25.13 10.91
CA LYS A 141 -3.99 25.08 12.37
C LYS A 141 -4.48 23.76 12.96
N ASP A 142 -5.32 23.07 12.23
CA ASP A 142 -5.86 21.76 12.59
C ASP A 142 -6.22 20.96 11.33
N CYS A 143 -6.56 19.68 11.50
CA CYS A 143 -6.88 18.78 10.38
C CYS A 143 -8.13 19.20 9.57
N PHE A 144 -9.03 20.02 10.12
CA PHE A 144 -10.20 20.50 9.39
C PHE A 144 -9.85 21.66 8.44
N GLU A 145 -8.80 22.41 8.75
CA GLU A 145 -8.28 23.42 7.86
C GLU A 145 -7.38 22.82 6.75
N GLU A 146 -6.85 21.61 6.93
CA GLU A 146 -6.00 20.93 5.93
C GLU A 146 -6.74 20.56 4.64
N GLY A 147 -8.05 20.31 4.71
CA GLY A 147 -8.86 20.04 3.53
C GLY A 147 -9.79 18.84 3.63
N LEU A 148 -9.99 18.15 2.50
CA LEU A 148 -10.88 17.01 2.41
C LEU A 148 -10.36 15.81 3.20
N CYS A 149 -11.10 15.42 4.25
CA CYS A 149 -10.87 14.15 4.93
C CYS A 149 -11.63 13.03 4.20
N ILE A 150 -10.88 12.10 3.60
CA ILE A 150 -11.40 10.92 2.92
C ILE A 150 -11.52 9.79 3.96
N PRO A 151 -12.72 9.36 4.34
CA PRO A 151 -12.88 8.23 5.24
C PRO A 151 -12.42 6.94 4.56
N ILE A 152 -12.18 5.87 5.33
CA ILE A 152 -11.93 4.57 4.73
C ILE A 152 -13.13 4.22 3.83
N CYS A 153 -12.92 4.15 2.51
CA CYS A 153 -13.95 3.80 1.54
C CYS A 153 -13.34 3.10 0.32
N LYS A 154 -14.17 2.44 -0.48
CA LYS A 154 -13.73 1.85 -1.75
C LYS A 154 -13.81 2.91 -2.84
N ILE A 155 -12.66 3.29 -3.40
CA ILE A 155 -12.56 4.17 -4.57
C ILE A 155 -12.73 3.39 -5.88
N VAL A 156 -12.38 2.07 -5.85
CA VAL A 156 -12.68 1.10 -6.91
C VAL A 156 -13.43 -0.06 -6.26
N VAL A 157 -14.50 -0.52 -6.88
CA VAL A 157 -15.34 -1.63 -6.42
C VAL A 157 -15.34 -2.72 -7.48
N ALA A 158 -14.76 -3.88 -7.17
CA ALA A 158 -14.68 -5.03 -8.07
C ALA A 158 -14.15 -4.69 -9.49
N GLY A 159 -13.18 -3.77 -9.56
CA GLY A 159 -12.55 -3.33 -10.81
C GLY A 159 -13.18 -2.10 -11.46
N GLU A 160 -14.34 -1.63 -10.98
CA GLU A 160 -15.03 -0.47 -11.51
C GLU A 160 -14.84 0.74 -10.59
N ASP A 161 -14.56 1.90 -11.17
CA ASP A 161 -14.44 3.14 -10.41
C ASP A 161 -15.73 3.45 -9.65
N ASN A 162 -15.60 3.91 -8.41
CA ASN A 162 -16.72 4.47 -7.67
C ASN A 162 -16.89 5.95 -8.04
N PRO A 163 -17.84 6.30 -8.92
CA PRO A 163 -17.93 7.66 -9.44
C PRO A 163 -18.21 8.68 -8.33
N THR A 164 -19.01 8.32 -7.35
CA THR A 164 -19.32 9.22 -6.23
C THR A 164 -18.05 9.59 -5.46
N VAL A 165 -17.19 8.63 -5.14
CA VAL A 165 -15.95 8.91 -4.39
C VAL A 165 -14.97 9.71 -5.27
N MET A 166 -14.86 9.34 -6.57
CA MET A 166 -14.01 10.08 -7.53
C MET A 166 -14.45 11.53 -7.66
N ASP A 167 -15.75 11.79 -7.82
CA ASP A 167 -16.31 13.13 -7.96
C ASP A 167 -16.11 13.94 -6.68
N PHE A 168 -16.37 13.34 -5.50
CA PHE A 168 -16.13 14.02 -4.23
C PHE A 168 -14.67 14.45 -4.06
N ILE A 169 -13.71 13.63 -4.45
CA ILE A 169 -12.31 14.00 -4.39
C ILE A 169 -12.04 15.12 -5.40
N ASN A 170 -12.39 14.90 -6.67
CA ASN A 170 -12.11 15.83 -7.76
C ASN A 170 -12.63 17.25 -7.51
N GLU A 171 -13.89 17.36 -7.06
CA GLU A 171 -14.57 18.66 -6.86
C GLU A 171 -14.04 19.45 -5.65
N ASN A 172 -13.28 18.82 -4.76
CA ASN A 172 -12.67 19.48 -3.60
C ASN A 172 -11.20 19.89 -3.83
N LEU A 173 -10.63 19.58 -4.98
CA LEU A 173 -9.23 19.88 -5.32
C LEU A 173 -9.12 21.17 -6.13
N ARG A 174 -8.11 22.00 -5.87
CA ARG A 174 -7.73 23.14 -6.73
C ARG A 174 -6.92 22.70 -7.94
N GLN A 175 -6.18 21.59 -7.79
CA GLN A 175 -5.31 21.00 -8.81
C GLN A 175 -5.71 19.54 -9.09
N PRO A 176 -6.95 19.30 -9.56
CA PRO A 176 -7.49 17.95 -9.69
C PRO A 176 -6.69 17.07 -10.67
N VAL A 177 -6.10 17.67 -11.72
CA VAL A 177 -5.34 16.91 -12.72
C VAL A 177 -4.12 16.21 -12.09
N GLU A 178 -3.38 16.89 -11.22
CA GLU A 178 -2.20 16.31 -10.57
C GLU A 178 -2.59 15.26 -9.54
N THR A 179 -3.46 15.60 -8.59
CA THR A 179 -3.86 14.66 -7.52
C THR A 179 -4.59 13.44 -8.07
N MET A 180 -5.55 13.62 -8.98
CA MET A 180 -6.24 12.49 -9.61
C MET A 180 -5.29 11.68 -10.51
N GLY A 181 -4.33 12.33 -11.15
CA GLY A 181 -3.27 11.68 -11.89
C GLY A 181 -2.42 10.76 -11.02
N ASP A 182 -2.01 11.23 -9.84
CA ASP A 182 -1.24 10.43 -8.87
C ASP A 182 -2.07 9.26 -8.31
N ILE A 183 -3.36 9.45 -8.05
CA ILE A 183 -4.29 8.37 -7.68
C ILE A 183 -4.33 7.29 -8.79
N ARG A 184 -4.45 7.70 -10.05
CA ARG A 184 -4.45 6.77 -11.20
C ARG A 184 -3.11 6.07 -11.38
N ALA A 185 -2.01 6.76 -11.13
CA ALA A 185 -0.67 6.19 -11.18
C ALA A 185 -0.50 5.06 -10.12
N GLN A 186 -1.06 5.23 -8.91
CA GLN A 186 -1.08 4.17 -7.89
C GLN A 186 -1.90 2.96 -8.35
N PHE A 187 -3.03 3.14 -9.05
CA PHE A 187 -3.79 2.00 -9.63
C PHE A 187 -2.97 1.23 -10.67
N ALA A 188 -2.18 1.93 -11.50
CA ALA A 188 -1.28 1.28 -12.44
C ALA A 188 -0.19 0.45 -11.72
N ALA A 189 0.37 1.01 -10.64
CA ALA A 189 1.34 0.33 -9.79
C ALA A 189 0.75 -0.93 -9.13
N TYR A 190 -0.51 -0.90 -8.68
CA TYR A 190 -1.18 -2.07 -8.12
C TYR A 190 -1.40 -3.19 -9.14
N ARG A 191 -1.75 -2.86 -10.38
CA ARG A 191 -1.86 -3.84 -11.47
C ARG A 191 -0.51 -4.50 -11.76
N ASP A 192 0.55 -3.72 -11.78
CA ASP A 192 1.91 -4.22 -11.96
C ASP A 192 2.33 -5.12 -10.79
N CYS A 193 2.05 -4.71 -9.54
CA CYS A 193 2.29 -5.50 -8.34
C CYS A 193 1.57 -6.85 -8.39
N ASN A 194 0.27 -6.84 -8.71
CA ASN A 194 -0.53 -8.05 -8.83
C ASN A 194 0.07 -9.02 -9.86
N THR A 195 0.44 -8.53 -11.04
CA THR A 195 1.02 -9.35 -12.11
C THR A 195 2.35 -9.98 -11.67
N LYS A 196 3.25 -9.20 -11.09
CA LYS A 196 4.57 -9.67 -10.66
C LYS A 196 4.48 -10.64 -9.48
N LEU A 197 3.57 -10.37 -8.53
CA LEU A 197 3.38 -11.24 -7.38
C LEU A 197 2.77 -12.59 -7.78
N MET A 198 1.80 -12.59 -8.71
CA MET A 198 1.26 -13.84 -9.25
C MET A 198 2.33 -14.65 -9.97
N SER A 199 3.18 -14.01 -10.80
CA SER A 199 4.31 -14.69 -11.46
C SER A 199 5.26 -15.32 -10.45
N LEU A 200 5.63 -14.58 -9.39
CA LEU A 200 6.47 -15.12 -8.31
C LEU A 200 5.83 -16.34 -7.65
N MET A 201 4.54 -16.25 -7.32
CA MET A 201 3.82 -17.36 -6.68
C MET A 201 3.73 -18.58 -7.58
N ASP A 202 3.53 -18.41 -8.89
CA ASP A 202 3.49 -19.50 -9.86
C ASP A 202 4.85 -20.17 -10.01
N GLU A 203 5.90 -19.41 -10.22
CA GLU A 203 7.28 -19.90 -10.36
C GLU A 203 7.75 -20.65 -9.11
N GLU A 204 7.41 -20.12 -7.95
CA GLU A 204 7.75 -20.72 -6.67
C GLU A 204 6.73 -21.78 -6.20
N ARG A 205 5.68 -22.03 -6.97
CA ARG A 205 4.59 -22.99 -6.64
C ARG A 205 4.01 -22.74 -5.24
N LEU A 206 3.70 -21.47 -4.98
CA LEU A 206 3.11 -21.02 -3.70
C LEU A 206 1.61 -20.83 -3.89
N ASP A 207 0.81 -21.57 -3.13
CA ASP A 207 -0.65 -21.36 -3.08
C ASP A 207 -1.00 -20.18 -2.14
N SER A 208 -0.12 -19.88 -1.19
CA SER A 208 -0.25 -18.79 -0.20
C SER A 208 1.12 -18.24 0.16
N LEU A 209 1.16 -16.96 0.53
CA LEU A 209 2.37 -16.33 1.08
C LEU A 209 2.55 -16.56 2.59
N THR A 210 1.53 -17.10 3.28
CA THR A 210 1.55 -17.29 4.74
C THR A 210 2.78 -18.07 5.26
N PRO A 211 3.22 -19.18 4.65
CA PRO A 211 4.42 -19.87 5.12
C PRO A 211 5.70 -19.02 4.98
N VAL A 212 5.81 -18.27 3.89
CA VAL A 212 6.94 -17.35 3.65
C VAL A 212 6.89 -16.18 4.65
N ALA A 213 5.71 -15.62 4.88
CA ALA A 213 5.47 -14.57 5.85
C ALA A 213 5.89 -14.96 7.27
N ASN A 214 5.49 -16.14 7.73
CA ASN A 214 5.84 -16.64 9.03
C ASN A 214 7.36 -16.69 9.25
N GLU A 215 8.10 -17.20 8.26
CA GLU A 215 9.57 -17.30 8.31
C GLU A 215 10.24 -15.92 8.22
N ILE A 216 9.78 -15.02 7.35
CA ILE A 216 10.33 -13.65 7.24
C ILE A 216 10.16 -12.93 8.58
N ILE A 217 8.96 -12.94 9.14
CA ILE A 217 8.65 -12.22 10.38
C ILE A 217 9.45 -12.80 11.57
N ALA A 218 9.49 -14.13 11.70
CA ALA A 218 10.25 -14.78 12.77
C ALA A 218 11.75 -14.44 12.71
N ARG A 219 12.35 -14.44 11.53
CA ARG A 219 13.77 -14.08 11.35
C ARG A 219 14.04 -12.61 11.57
N SER A 220 13.14 -11.73 11.11
CA SER A 220 13.27 -10.29 11.33
C SER A 220 13.18 -9.96 12.82
N GLU A 221 12.23 -10.57 13.53
CA GLU A 221 12.09 -10.42 15.00
C GLU A 221 13.35 -10.92 15.72
N GLN A 222 13.83 -12.12 15.39
CA GLN A 222 15.03 -12.66 16.02
C GLN A 222 16.25 -11.78 15.79
N SER A 223 16.46 -11.34 14.54
CA SER A 223 17.57 -10.45 14.19
C SER A 223 17.53 -9.13 14.95
N MET A 224 16.33 -8.55 15.13
CA MET A 224 16.16 -7.32 15.91
C MET A 224 16.45 -7.57 17.40
N ARG A 225 15.96 -8.67 17.98
CA ARG A 225 16.23 -9.04 19.39
C ARG A 225 17.72 -9.23 19.62
N ASP A 226 18.40 -9.90 18.71
CA ASP A 226 19.86 -10.13 18.81
C ASP A 226 20.62 -8.80 18.76
N ALA A 227 20.23 -7.88 17.86
CA ALA A 227 20.84 -6.56 17.73
C ALA A 227 20.62 -5.67 18.97
N ILE A 228 19.46 -5.78 19.64
CA ILE A 228 19.17 -5.04 20.89
C ILE A 228 19.97 -5.62 22.07
N SER A 229 20.27 -6.91 22.04
CA SER A 229 20.94 -7.62 23.15
C SER A 229 22.47 -7.58 23.06
N ALA A 230 23.03 -7.13 21.94
CA ALA A 230 24.47 -7.02 21.68
C ALA A 230 25.02 -5.71 22.21
#